data_a4c20a866e7afcf6de73f0dc74a503e2
#
_entry.id   a4c20a866e7afcf6de73f0dc74a503e2
#
_cell.length_a   1.000
_cell.length_b   1.000
_cell.length_c   1.000
_cell.angle_alpha   90.00
_cell.angle_beta   90.00
_cell.angle_gamma   90.00
#
_symmetry.space_group_name_H-M   'P 1'
#
loop_
_entity.id
_entity.type
_entity.pdbx_description
1 polymer ?
#
loop_
_entity_poly.entity_id
_entity_poly.type
_entity_poly.pdbx_seq_one_letter_code
_entity_poly.pdbx_strand_id
1 'polypeptide(L)'
;MKLTKEIKTAILVIVSIFLFIWGYNFLKGKDLFDSSTRVYVVYDNVAGLVNSAPVTLNRLAIGKVNSINIQPDGKLLVEMQITTDFPIAKSSVAEIYDSGLVGGRQIAIKPNFQDKDYIKTGDYLKASSKLGLTDALAQQLEPLQYKVQKLLDNADVLFTN
;
A
#
# COMPACT_ATOMS: atom_id res chain seq x y z
N MET A 1 -17.95 51.47 21.91
CA MET A 1 -16.51 51.68 21.86
C MET A 1 -16.09 51.92 20.39
N LYS A 2 -15.55 53.08 20.07
CA LYS A 2 -15.04 53.37 18.71
C LYS A 2 -13.69 52.70 18.60
N LEU A 3 -13.60 51.61 17.84
CA LEU A 3 -12.31 50.96 17.53
C LEU A 3 -11.39 51.93 16.77
N THR A 4 -10.24 52.22 17.28
CA THR A 4 -9.23 53.07 16.61
C THR A 4 -8.79 52.41 15.29
N LYS A 5 -8.32 53.21 14.33
CA LYS A 5 -7.87 52.68 13.03
C LYS A 5 -6.78 51.63 13.18
N GLU A 6 -5.91 51.80 14.16
CA GLU A 6 -4.80 50.87 14.51
C GLU A 6 -5.31 49.50 14.96
N ILE A 7 -6.35 49.47 15.79
CA ILE A 7 -6.96 48.20 16.26
C ILE A 7 -7.62 47.45 15.09
N LYS A 8 -8.27 48.16 14.16
CA LYS A 8 -8.87 47.52 12.96
C LYS A 8 -7.80 46.90 12.07
N THR A 9 -6.67 47.58 11.88
CA THR A 9 -5.55 47.09 11.08
C THR A 9 -4.90 45.87 11.76
N ALA A 10 -4.70 45.92 13.06
CA ALA A 10 -4.16 44.81 13.82
C ALA A 10 -5.04 43.53 13.73
N ILE A 11 -6.36 43.68 13.85
CA ILE A 11 -7.31 42.58 13.71
C ILE A 11 -7.24 42.00 12.29
N LEU A 12 -7.18 42.86 11.25
CA LEU A 12 -7.11 42.43 9.86
C LEU A 12 -5.84 41.60 9.61
N VAL A 13 -4.69 42.00 10.14
CA VAL A 13 -3.42 41.28 10.01
C VAL A 13 -3.50 39.92 10.70
N ILE A 14 -4.03 39.87 11.93
CA ILE A 14 -4.16 38.61 12.68
C ILE A 14 -5.09 37.63 11.95
N VAL A 15 -6.24 38.10 11.43
CA VAL A 15 -7.16 37.29 10.65
C VAL A 15 -6.52 36.77 9.36
N SER A 16 -5.73 37.60 8.67
CA SER A 16 -5.00 37.19 7.45
C SER A 16 -3.99 36.11 7.73
N ILE A 17 -3.23 36.21 8.82
CA ILE A 17 -2.26 35.19 9.23
C ILE A 17 -2.97 33.88 9.58
N PHE A 18 -4.07 33.98 10.32
CA PHE A 18 -4.87 32.80 10.69
C PHE A 18 -5.43 32.09 9.45
N LEU A 19 -6.00 32.85 8.50
CA LEU A 19 -6.48 32.32 7.22
C LEU A 19 -5.35 31.70 6.38
N PHE A 20 -4.18 32.32 6.39
CA PHE A 20 -3.02 31.77 5.67
C PHE A 20 -2.57 30.44 6.26
N ILE A 21 -2.44 30.33 7.59
CA ILE A 21 -2.07 29.09 8.27
C ILE A 21 -3.14 28.02 8.04
N TRP A 22 -4.41 28.39 8.13
CA TRP A 22 -5.54 27.47 7.89
C TRP A 22 -5.56 26.98 6.42
N GLY A 23 -5.41 27.87 5.45
CA GLY A 23 -5.34 27.54 4.03
C GLY A 23 -4.13 26.67 3.69
N TYR A 24 -2.97 26.97 4.28
CA TYR A 24 -1.77 26.15 4.11
C TYR A 24 -1.96 24.72 4.65
N ASN A 25 -2.57 24.58 5.83
CA ASN A 25 -2.88 23.27 6.39
C ASN A 25 -3.93 22.50 5.57
N PHE A 26 -4.91 23.21 5.00
CA PHE A 26 -5.92 22.65 4.11
C PHE A 26 -5.29 22.12 2.81
N LEU A 27 -4.42 22.90 2.18
CA LEU A 27 -3.69 22.49 0.96
C LEU A 27 -2.71 21.33 1.20
N LYS A 28 -2.22 21.18 2.43
CA LYS A 28 -1.31 20.08 2.80
C LYS A 28 -2.02 18.73 2.93
N GLY A 29 -3.33 18.67 2.65
CA GLY A 29 -4.11 17.42 2.64
C GLY A 29 -4.23 16.74 4.01
N LYS A 30 -4.07 17.49 5.09
CA LYS A 30 -4.49 17.02 6.42
C LYS A 30 -6.00 17.27 6.52
N ASP A 31 -6.77 16.34 6.00
CA ASP A 31 -8.20 16.28 6.27
C ASP A 31 -8.38 16.08 7.78
N LEU A 32 -8.70 17.16 8.48
CA LEU A 32 -8.96 17.16 9.93
C LEU A 32 -10.23 16.36 10.29
N PHE A 33 -10.98 15.93 9.27
CA PHE A 33 -12.21 15.12 9.35
C PHE A 33 -12.08 13.80 8.57
N ASP A 34 -10.83 13.38 8.23
CA ASP A 34 -10.65 12.13 7.51
C ASP A 34 -10.97 10.95 8.43
N SER A 35 -12.13 10.35 8.22
CA SER A 35 -12.58 9.12 8.89
C SER A 35 -11.76 7.90 8.46
N SER A 36 -10.47 8.09 8.15
CA SER A 36 -9.62 7.03 7.70
C SER A 36 -9.21 6.11 8.85
N THR A 37 -9.38 4.83 8.64
CA THR A 37 -8.91 3.78 9.55
C THR A 37 -7.46 3.43 9.19
N ARG A 38 -6.56 3.53 10.16
CA ARG A 38 -5.16 3.10 10.01
C ARG A 38 -5.01 1.66 10.46
N VAL A 39 -4.53 0.81 9.58
CA VAL A 39 -4.29 -0.61 9.85
C VAL A 39 -2.87 -0.98 9.47
N TYR A 40 -2.36 -2.00 10.15
CA TYR A 40 -1.00 -2.47 10.01
C TYR A 40 -0.96 -3.88 9.47
N VAL A 41 0.07 -4.18 8.69
CA VAL A 41 0.36 -5.52 8.20
C VAL A 41 1.86 -5.75 8.27
N VAL A 42 2.26 -6.93 8.72
CA VAL A 42 3.67 -7.32 8.77
C VAL A 42 3.94 -8.30 7.64
N TYR A 43 4.89 -7.96 6.76
CA TYR A 43 5.32 -8.79 5.65
C TYR A 43 6.79 -9.19 5.81
N ASP A 44 7.14 -10.35 5.30
CA ASP A 44 8.55 -10.77 5.19
C ASP A 44 9.23 -10.13 3.97
N ASN A 45 8.46 -9.83 2.92
CA ASN A 45 8.97 -9.20 1.69
C ASN A 45 7.88 -8.31 1.06
N VAL A 46 8.26 -7.08 0.73
CA VAL A 46 7.39 -6.10 0.06
C VAL A 46 8.00 -5.61 -1.26
N ALA A 47 8.90 -6.39 -1.90
CA ALA A 47 9.62 -5.96 -3.10
C ALA A 47 8.68 -5.30 -4.11
N GLY A 48 9.01 -4.08 -4.53
CA GLY A 48 8.22 -3.30 -5.50
C GLY A 48 6.98 -2.59 -4.94
N LEU A 49 6.64 -2.75 -3.64
CA LEU A 49 5.62 -1.93 -2.99
C LEU A 49 6.23 -0.58 -2.59
N VAL A 50 5.54 0.49 -2.91
CA VAL A 50 6.00 1.86 -2.62
C VAL A 50 5.01 2.59 -1.72
N ASN A 51 5.47 3.65 -1.06
CA ASN A 51 4.58 4.58 -0.37
C ASN A 51 3.56 5.15 -1.35
N SER A 52 2.35 5.38 -0.91
CA SER A 52 1.19 5.79 -1.70
C SER A 52 0.66 4.72 -2.67
N ALA A 53 1.19 3.49 -2.66
CA ALA A 53 0.62 2.39 -3.43
C ALA A 53 -0.86 2.19 -3.06
N PRO A 54 -1.74 1.93 -4.03
CA PRO A 54 -3.17 1.77 -3.77
C PRO A 54 -3.45 0.54 -2.90
N VAL A 55 -4.38 0.69 -1.96
CA VAL A 55 -5.04 -0.40 -1.26
C VAL A 55 -6.41 -0.60 -1.88
N THR A 56 -6.69 -1.80 -2.36
CA THR A 56 -7.90 -2.12 -3.12
C THR A 56 -8.75 -3.19 -2.45
N LEU A 57 -10.06 -3.11 -2.65
CA LEU A 57 -11.02 -4.15 -2.33
C LEU A 57 -11.75 -4.50 -3.64
N ASN A 58 -11.68 -5.74 -4.08
CA ASN A 58 -12.25 -6.16 -5.36
C ASN A 58 -11.83 -5.26 -6.54
N ARG A 59 -10.57 -4.79 -6.54
CA ARG A 59 -9.96 -3.84 -7.50
C ARG A 59 -10.46 -2.38 -7.41
N LEU A 60 -11.38 -2.07 -6.51
CA LEU A 60 -11.75 -0.70 -6.19
C LEU A 60 -10.73 -0.13 -5.19
N ALA A 61 -10.15 1.02 -5.49
CA ALA A 61 -9.24 1.68 -4.54
C ALA A 61 -10.05 2.19 -3.33
N ILE A 62 -9.68 1.71 -2.14
CA ILE A 62 -10.31 2.07 -0.86
C ILE A 62 -9.34 2.74 0.10
N GLY A 63 -8.08 2.89 -0.29
CA GLY A 63 -7.05 3.48 0.54
C GLY A 63 -5.70 3.49 -0.13
N LYS A 64 -4.68 3.76 0.66
CA LYS A 64 -3.28 3.83 0.21
C LYS A 64 -2.33 3.33 1.29
N VAL A 65 -1.14 2.91 0.88
CA VAL A 65 -0.01 2.67 1.78
C VAL A 65 0.51 4.02 2.28
N ASN A 66 0.57 4.19 3.59
CA ASN A 66 1.06 5.41 4.22
C ASN A 66 2.57 5.36 4.44
N SER A 67 3.07 4.27 5.03
CA SER A 67 4.49 4.08 5.29
C SER A 67 4.88 2.59 5.28
N ILE A 68 6.17 2.34 5.00
CA ILE A 68 6.79 1.02 5.06
C ILE A 68 8.04 1.16 5.93
N ASN A 69 8.09 0.44 7.06
CA ASN A 69 9.17 0.52 8.02
C ASN A 69 9.76 -0.86 8.30
N ILE A 70 11.09 -0.95 8.38
CA ILE A 70 11.78 -2.18 8.77
C ILE A 70 11.73 -2.30 10.29
N GLN A 71 11.31 -3.47 10.78
CA GLN A 71 11.34 -3.80 12.20
C GLN A 71 12.70 -4.40 12.60
N PRO A 72 13.04 -4.41 13.89
CA PRO A 72 14.32 -4.97 14.37
C PRO A 72 14.52 -6.46 14.05
N ASP A 73 13.44 -7.19 13.83
CA ASP A 73 13.44 -8.61 13.43
C ASP A 73 13.62 -8.81 11.91
N GLY A 74 13.83 -7.72 11.15
CA GLY A 74 13.98 -7.73 9.69
C GLY A 74 12.67 -7.78 8.91
N LYS A 75 11.53 -7.88 9.57
CA LYS A 75 10.22 -7.82 8.92
C LYS A 75 9.83 -6.40 8.55
N LEU A 76 8.87 -6.26 7.67
CA LEU A 76 8.43 -4.99 7.12
C LEU A 76 7.02 -4.67 7.62
N LEU A 77 6.92 -3.64 8.45
CA LEU A 77 5.64 -3.10 8.92
C LEU A 77 5.11 -2.12 7.89
N VAL A 78 3.98 -2.46 7.29
CA VAL A 78 3.26 -1.61 6.34
C VAL A 78 2.07 -0.99 7.04
N GLU A 79 2.04 0.34 7.08
CA GLU A 79 0.89 1.12 7.54
C GLU A 79 0.02 1.48 6.35
N MET A 80 -1.25 1.15 6.42
CA MET A 80 -2.26 1.48 5.40
C MET A 80 -3.29 2.45 5.97
N GLN A 81 -3.67 3.41 5.16
CA GLN A 81 -4.78 4.33 5.41
C GLN A 81 -5.96 3.91 4.55
N ILE A 82 -7.05 3.50 5.18
CA ILE A 82 -8.27 3.02 4.53
C ILE A 82 -9.36 4.08 4.69
N THR A 83 -9.94 4.50 3.57
CA THR A 83 -10.98 5.54 3.48
C THR A 83 -12.25 4.95 2.88
N THR A 84 -12.84 3.97 3.55
CA THR A 84 -14.09 3.35 3.09
C THR A 84 -15.03 3.14 4.27
N ASP A 85 -16.32 3.30 4.02
CA ASP A 85 -17.38 2.96 4.98
C ASP A 85 -17.73 1.46 4.95
N PHE A 86 -17.11 0.69 4.02
CA PHE A 86 -17.33 -0.74 3.94
C PHE A 86 -16.71 -1.45 5.15
N PRO A 87 -17.48 -2.28 5.88
CA PRO A 87 -16.98 -2.98 7.06
C PRO A 87 -16.00 -4.08 6.66
N ILE A 88 -14.73 -3.91 7.03
CA ILE A 88 -13.68 -4.90 6.79
C ILE A 88 -13.44 -5.66 8.09
N ALA A 89 -13.52 -6.99 8.04
CA ALA A 89 -13.28 -7.83 9.20
C ALA A 89 -11.78 -7.90 9.55
N LYS A 90 -11.43 -8.05 10.82
CA LYS A 90 -10.03 -8.22 11.28
C LYS A 90 -9.36 -9.47 10.75
N SER A 91 -10.13 -10.51 10.48
CA SER A 91 -9.64 -11.76 9.87
C SER A 91 -9.41 -11.67 8.36
N SER A 92 -9.68 -10.50 7.74
CA SER A 92 -9.39 -10.24 6.33
C SER A 92 -7.89 -10.33 6.06
N VAL A 93 -7.55 -10.66 4.82
CA VAL A 93 -6.17 -10.84 4.37
C VAL A 93 -5.77 -9.67 3.46
N ALA A 94 -4.65 -9.04 3.78
CA ALA A 94 -4.02 -8.04 2.92
C ALA A 94 -2.97 -8.76 2.04
N GLU A 95 -3.25 -8.89 0.76
CA GLU A 95 -2.42 -9.59 -0.21
C GLU A 95 -1.68 -8.60 -1.10
N ILE A 96 -0.34 -8.67 -1.15
CA ILE A 96 0.45 -7.92 -2.14
C ILE A 96 0.34 -8.65 -3.48
N TYR A 97 0.01 -7.91 -4.54
CA TYR A 97 -0.08 -8.42 -5.90
C TYR A 97 0.42 -7.40 -6.93
N ASP A 98 0.76 -7.89 -8.13
CA ASP A 98 1.15 -7.03 -9.24
C ASP A 98 -0.09 -6.54 -9.98
N SER A 99 -0.21 -5.23 -10.18
CA SER A 99 -1.37 -4.64 -10.88
C SER A 99 -1.30 -4.76 -12.40
N GLY A 100 -0.27 -5.42 -12.92
CA GLY A 100 -0.03 -5.64 -14.35
C GLY A 100 1.46 -5.53 -14.69
N LEU A 101 1.79 -5.66 -15.98
CA LEU A 101 3.18 -5.64 -16.47
C LEU A 101 3.93 -4.32 -16.21
N VAL A 102 3.20 -3.21 -16.07
CA VAL A 102 3.77 -1.85 -15.91
C VAL A 102 3.27 -1.15 -14.64
N GLY A 103 2.33 -1.76 -13.90
CA GLY A 103 1.53 -1.07 -12.88
C GLY A 103 2.09 -1.03 -11.45
N GLY A 104 3.25 -1.62 -11.19
CA GLY A 104 3.78 -1.72 -9.82
C GLY A 104 2.97 -2.64 -8.89
N ARG A 105 3.39 -2.76 -7.63
CA ARG A 105 2.70 -3.59 -6.63
C ARG A 105 1.65 -2.79 -5.86
N GLN A 106 0.56 -3.45 -5.53
CA GLN A 106 -0.58 -2.93 -4.78
C GLN A 106 -0.98 -3.92 -3.68
N ILE A 107 -1.79 -3.47 -2.74
CA ILE A 107 -2.36 -4.34 -1.71
C ILE A 107 -3.84 -4.56 -2.02
N ALA A 108 -4.26 -5.83 -2.15
CA ALA A 108 -5.66 -6.21 -2.22
C ALA A 108 -6.13 -6.70 -0.86
N ILE A 109 -7.19 -6.13 -0.33
CA ILE A 109 -7.86 -6.66 0.84
C ILE A 109 -8.87 -7.71 0.38
N LYS A 110 -8.71 -8.94 0.90
CA LYS A 110 -9.65 -10.05 0.73
C LYS A 110 -10.54 -10.11 1.97
N PRO A 111 -11.76 -9.59 1.91
CA PRO A 111 -12.64 -9.55 3.07
C PRO A 111 -13.09 -10.95 3.48
N ASN A 112 -13.17 -11.18 4.79
CA ASN A 112 -13.85 -12.34 5.34
C ASN A 112 -15.26 -11.91 5.79
N PHE A 113 -16.29 -12.38 5.08
CA PHE A 113 -17.69 -12.01 5.36
C PHE A 113 -18.31 -12.81 6.52
N GLN A 114 -17.64 -13.84 7.02
CA GLN A 114 -18.15 -14.65 8.12
C GLN A 114 -17.84 -14.05 9.50
N ASP A 115 -16.82 -13.19 9.56
CA ASP A 115 -16.38 -12.51 10.78
C ASP A 115 -17.04 -11.15 10.89
N LYS A 116 -17.59 -10.85 12.06
CA LYS A 116 -18.26 -9.59 12.38
C LYS A 116 -17.41 -8.65 13.24
N ASP A 117 -16.18 -9.02 13.56
CA ASP A 117 -15.24 -8.15 14.25
C ASP A 117 -14.51 -7.28 13.22
N TYR A 118 -14.93 -6.02 13.13
CA TYR A 118 -14.44 -5.08 12.12
C TYR A 118 -13.17 -4.37 12.59
N ILE A 119 -12.32 -4.02 11.63
CA ILE A 119 -11.06 -3.29 11.86
C ILE A 119 -11.31 -1.92 12.49
N LYS A 120 -10.40 -1.57 13.39
CA LYS A 120 -10.29 -0.23 14.00
C LYS A 120 -8.87 0.30 13.77
N THR A 121 -8.73 1.60 13.97
CA THR A 121 -7.38 2.21 13.90
C THR A 121 -6.46 1.55 14.93
N GLY A 122 -5.31 1.07 14.45
CA GLY A 122 -4.33 0.35 15.26
C GLY A 122 -4.35 -1.18 15.10
N ASP A 123 -5.36 -1.72 14.42
CA ASP A 123 -5.47 -3.17 14.22
C ASP A 123 -4.49 -3.70 13.16
N TYR A 124 -4.21 -5.00 13.24
CA TYR A 124 -3.34 -5.73 12.33
C TYR A 124 -4.17 -6.68 11.47
N LEU A 125 -3.91 -6.67 10.15
CA LEU A 125 -4.45 -7.65 9.20
C LEU A 125 -3.44 -8.77 8.94
N LYS A 126 -3.93 -9.90 8.46
CA LYS A 126 -3.08 -11.01 8.01
C LYS A 126 -2.40 -10.66 6.70
N ALA A 127 -1.10 -10.92 6.63
CA ALA A 127 -0.30 -10.74 5.42
C ALA A 127 -0.45 -11.92 4.45
N SER A 128 -0.46 -11.64 3.17
CA SER A 128 -0.24 -12.60 2.08
C SER A 128 0.53 -11.91 0.96
N SER A 129 1.30 -12.67 0.22
CA SER A 129 2.02 -12.15 -0.95
C SER A 129 1.88 -13.16 -2.09
N LYS A 130 1.48 -12.69 -3.28
CA LYS A 130 1.60 -13.48 -4.49
C LYS A 130 2.98 -13.32 -5.07
N LEU A 131 3.50 -14.42 -5.61
CA LEU A 131 4.71 -14.39 -6.43
C LEU A 131 4.53 -13.36 -7.56
N GLY A 132 5.54 -12.51 -7.74
CA GLY A 132 5.57 -11.57 -8.86
C GLY A 132 5.50 -12.30 -10.20
N LEU A 133 5.02 -11.64 -11.24
CA LEU A 133 4.99 -12.21 -12.61
C LEU A 133 6.38 -12.64 -13.06
N THR A 134 7.41 -11.87 -12.72
CA THR A 134 8.83 -12.20 -13.00
C THR A 134 9.29 -13.47 -12.28
N ASP A 135 8.91 -13.65 -11.01
CA ASP A 135 9.26 -14.82 -10.22
C ASP A 135 8.52 -16.07 -10.73
N ALA A 136 7.25 -15.92 -11.09
CA ALA A 136 6.43 -16.98 -11.68
C ALA A 136 6.98 -17.42 -13.06
N LEU A 137 7.41 -16.47 -13.89
CA LEU A 137 8.05 -16.76 -15.17
C LEU A 137 9.40 -17.44 -14.99
N ALA A 138 10.22 -16.97 -14.05
CA ALA A 138 11.51 -17.60 -13.75
C ALA A 138 11.34 -19.07 -13.36
N GLN A 139 10.38 -19.39 -12.48
CA GLN A 139 10.05 -20.76 -12.09
C GLN A 139 9.56 -21.63 -13.26
N GLN A 140 8.85 -21.05 -14.23
CA GLN A 140 8.39 -21.76 -15.42
C GLN A 140 9.49 -21.96 -16.47
N LEU A 141 10.48 -21.08 -16.50
CA LEU A 141 11.62 -21.18 -17.44
C LEU A 141 12.68 -22.20 -16.98
N GLU A 142 12.80 -22.45 -15.67
CA GLU A 142 13.77 -23.39 -15.11
C GLU A 142 13.66 -24.81 -15.72
N PRO A 143 12.48 -25.44 -15.83
CA PRO A 143 12.34 -26.75 -16.47
C PRO A 143 12.61 -26.73 -17.99
N LEU A 144 12.44 -25.57 -18.64
CA LEU A 144 12.76 -25.41 -20.06
C LEU A 144 14.26 -25.36 -20.30
N GLN A 145 14.99 -24.65 -19.44
CA GLN A 145 16.48 -24.62 -19.49
C GLN A 145 17.03 -26.01 -19.35
N TYR A 146 16.54 -26.80 -18.40
CA TYR A 146 16.95 -28.20 -18.21
C TYR A 146 16.68 -29.06 -19.46
N LYS A 147 15.52 -28.92 -20.11
CA LYS A 147 15.19 -29.65 -21.32
C LYS A 147 16.08 -29.25 -22.51
N VAL A 148 16.38 -27.96 -22.66
CA VAL A 148 17.28 -27.46 -23.71
C VAL A 148 18.69 -28.01 -23.50
N GLN A 149 19.20 -27.96 -22.26
CA GLN A 149 20.51 -28.52 -21.92
C GLN A 149 20.59 -30.01 -22.30
N LYS A 150 19.58 -30.80 -21.93
CA LYS A 150 19.53 -32.22 -22.23
C LYS A 150 19.42 -32.51 -23.73
N LEU A 151 18.75 -31.62 -24.49
CA LEU A 151 18.73 -31.75 -25.97
C LEU A 151 20.08 -31.43 -26.59
N LEU A 152 20.80 -30.46 -26.08
CA LEU A 152 22.18 -30.14 -26.53
C LEU A 152 23.15 -31.26 -26.20
N ASP A 153 23.09 -31.80 -24.98
CA ASP A 153 23.95 -32.95 -24.57
C ASP A 153 23.70 -34.20 -25.47
N ASN A 154 22.43 -34.46 -25.81
CA ASN A 154 22.07 -35.56 -26.71
C ASN A 154 22.52 -35.28 -28.14
N ALA A 155 22.50 -34.04 -28.61
CA ALA A 155 23.02 -33.69 -29.94
C ALA A 155 24.53 -33.85 -30.03
N ASP A 156 25.28 -33.45 -29.00
CA ASP A 156 26.73 -33.61 -28.94
C ASP A 156 27.12 -35.09 -29.02
N VAL A 157 26.37 -35.98 -28.39
CA VAL A 157 26.62 -37.44 -28.47
C VAL A 157 26.38 -37.98 -29.89
N LEU A 158 25.45 -37.39 -30.65
CA LEU A 158 25.15 -37.80 -32.03
C LEU A 158 26.21 -37.29 -33.05
N PHE A 159 26.89 -36.18 -32.77
CA PHE A 159 27.92 -35.61 -33.63
C PHE A 159 29.32 -36.09 -33.30
N THR A 160 29.52 -36.83 -32.20
CA THR A 160 30.83 -37.31 -31.75
C THR A 160 31.06 -38.83 -32.06
N ASN A 161 30.11 -39.48 -32.74
CA ASN A 161 30.17 -40.88 -33.19
C ASN A 161 30.30 -40.89 -34.73
#